data_1fe0e88de0a90bfc0ca17d5efd8732c0
#
_entry.id   1fe0e88de0a90bfc0ca17d5efd8732c0
#
_cell.length_a   1.000
_cell.length_b   1.000
_cell.length_c   1.000
_cell.angle_alpha   90.00
_cell.angle_beta   90.00
_cell.angle_gamma   90.00
#
_symmetry.space_group_name_H-M   'P 1'
#
loop_
_entity.id
_entity.type
_entity.pdbx_description
1 polymer ?
#
loop_
_entity_poly.entity_id
_entity_poly.type
_entity_poly.pdbx_seq_one_letter_code
_entity_poly.pdbx_strand_id
1 'polypeptide(L)'
;MSIDEVLEKAAQDGTIPGAVMLATNTSGDFNFKKVIGKKSLQAGCDDPLRLDSVFTIASMTKLLTSIALLQLHEHGTVGLDQDVSEYVLTKQSILTGFSKDGTPILVKREKDITLRLLLTHSSSASYSFMDPKLQQYAQYTGKSVTESSTIDDIFDWPLLYQPGEGWTYGAGITWVGKVLEKLTGKSLEEYMQENIFNP
;
A
#
# COMPACT_ATOMS: atom_id res chain seq x y z
N MET A 1 -14.23 -31.47 12.51
CA MET A 1 -14.58 -30.06 12.86
C MET A 1 -14.68 -29.32 11.54
N SER A 2 -15.83 -28.77 11.24
CA SER A 2 -16.03 -27.93 10.04
C SER A 2 -15.34 -26.57 10.25
N ILE A 3 -15.15 -25.81 9.17
CA ILE A 3 -14.62 -24.43 9.25
C ILE A 3 -15.54 -23.54 10.09
N ASP A 4 -16.85 -23.76 10.01
CA ASP A 4 -17.84 -23.04 10.81
C ASP A 4 -17.65 -23.28 12.31
N GLU A 5 -17.50 -24.54 12.72
CA GLU A 5 -17.29 -24.90 14.14
C GLU A 5 -15.99 -24.30 14.68
N VAL A 6 -14.91 -24.29 13.88
CA VAL A 6 -13.62 -23.68 14.28
C VAL A 6 -13.76 -22.20 14.53
N LEU A 7 -14.41 -21.50 13.63
CA LEU A 7 -14.54 -20.03 13.68
C LEU A 7 -15.54 -19.60 14.76
N GLU A 8 -16.67 -20.30 14.89
CA GLU A 8 -17.64 -20.03 15.95
C GLU A 8 -17.01 -20.22 17.33
N LYS A 9 -16.22 -21.29 17.52
CA LYS A 9 -15.46 -21.53 18.74
C LYS A 9 -14.45 -20.39 19.00
N ALA A 10 -13.68 -19.97 17.98
CA ALA A 10 -12.69 -18.90 18.11
C ALA A 10 -13.32 -17.54 18.49
N ALA A 11 -14.55 -17.27 18.02
CA ALA A 11 -15.30 -16.08 18.42
C ALA A 11 -15.87 -16.22 19.84
N GLN A 12 -16.33 -17.42 20.23
CA GLN A 12 -16.89 -17.66 21.56
C GLN A 12 -15.83 -17.59 22.68
N ASP A 13 -14.62 -18.13 22.42
CA ASP A 13 -13.52 -18.12 23.39
C ASP A 13 -12.68 -16.84 23.35
N GLY A 14 -13.02 -15.87 22.49
CA GLY A 14 -12.37 -14.56 22.40
C GLY A 14 -11.01 -14.59 21.67
N THR A 15 -10.68 -15.67 20.99
CA THR A 15 -9.45 -15.74 20.15
C THR A 15 -9.52 -14.73 19.01
N ILE A 16 -10.71 -14.51 18.44
CA ILE A 16 -10.99 -13.46 17.46
C ILE A 16 -12.24 -12.69 17.86
N PRO A 17 -12.37 -11.39 17.56
CA PRO A 17 -13.61 -10.65 17.82
C PRO A 17 -14.76 -11.16 16.96
N GLY A 18 -14.49 -11.47 15.72
CA GLY A 18 -15.45 -11.95 14.72
C GLY A 18 -14.81 -12.07 13.35
N ALA A 19 -15.54 -12.58 12.39
CA ALA A 19 -15.13 -12.69 11.01
C ALA A 19 -16.31 -12.54 10.05
N VAL A 20 -16.04 -11.96 8.88
CA VAL A 20 -16.89 -12.00 7.69
C VAL A 20 -16.16 -12.81 6.63
N MET A 21 -16.80 -13.86 6.14
CA MET A 21 -16.25 -14.71 5.08
C MET A 21 -17.16 -14.66 3.88
N LEU A 22 -16.56 -14.45 2.72
CA LEU A 22 -17.22 -14.43 1.45
C LEU A 22 -16.43 -15.32 0.48
N ALA A 23 -17.11 -16.18 -0.27
CA ALA A 23 -16.50 -16.94 -1.34
C ALA A 23 -17.50 -17.14 -2.48
N THR A 24 -16.99 -17.04 -3.69
CA THR A 24 -17.76 -17.27 -4.92
C THR A 24 -16.87 -17.94 -5.96
N ASN A 25 -17.45 -18.51 -6.99
CA ASN A 25 -16.75 -18.99 -8.19
C ASN A 25 -17.02 -18.08 -9.39
N THR A 26 -16.32 -18.32 -10.49
CA THR A 26 -16.44 -17.53 -11.72
C THR A 26 -17.80 -17.61 -12.40
N SER A 27 -18.55 -18.73 -12.22
CA SER A 27 -19.91 -18.88 -12.75
C SER A 27 -20.98 -18.19 -11.89
N GLY A 28 -20.65 -17.83 -10.63
CA GLY A 28 -21.59 -17.20 -9.72
C GLY A 28 -22.65 -18.14 -9.11
N ASP A 29 -22.61 -19.45 -9.43
CA ASP A 29 -23.53 -20.45 -8.90
C ASP A 29 -23.15 -20.93 -7.47
N PHE A 30 -21.91 -20.69 -7.05
CA PHE A 30 -21.45 -20.87 -5.68
C PHE A 30 -21.31 -19.52 -4.98
N ASN A 31 -22.07 -19.33 -3.91
CA ASN A 31 -22.02 -18.14 -3.07
C ASN A 31 -22.03 -18.55 -1.59
N PHE A 32 -20.90 -18.38 -0.93
CA PHE A 32 -20.77 -18.60 0.52
C PHE A 32 -20.67 -17.27 1.24
N LYS A 33 -21.52 -17.07 2.26
CA LYS A 33 -21.51 -15.86 3.10
C LYS A 33 -21.68 -16.30 4.56
N LYS A 34 -20.72 -15.98 5.40
CA LYS A 34 -20.79 -16.27 6.83
C LYS A 34 -20.33 -15.05 7.64
N VAL A 35 -21.07 -14.73 8.68
CA VAL A 35 -20.71 -13.70 9.67
C VAL A 35 -20.78 -14.32 11.03
N ILE A 36 -19.77 -14.10 11.85
CA ILE A 36 -19.69 -14.57 13.24
C ILE A 36 -19.09 -13.49 14.14
N GLY A 37 -19.45 -13.52 15.42
CA GLY A 37 -18.86 -12.67 16.44
C GLY A 37 -19.32 -11.21 16.39
N LYS A 38 -18.51 -10.34 16.96
CA LYS A 38 -18.79 -8.93 17.15
C LYS A 38 -17.66 -8.04 16.62
N LYS A 39 -17.90 -6.74 16.54
CA LYS A 39 -16.98 -5.77 15.93
C LYS A 39 -15.67 -5.60 16.71
N SER A 40 -15.67 -5.86 18.02
CA SER A 40 -14.52 -5.64 18.88
C SER A 40 -14.54 -6.56 20.09
N LEU A 41 -13.35 -6.88 20.63
CA LEU A 41 -13.19 -7.52 21.95
C LEU A 41 -13.13 -6.49 23.10
N GLN A 42 -13.21 -5.21 22.80
CA GLN A 42 -13.21 -4.18 23.83
C GLN A 42 -14.38 -4.34 24.78
N ALA A 43 -14.15 -4.22 26.08
CA ALA A 43 -15.19 -4.31 27.09
C ALA A 43 -16.30 -3.28 26.85
N GLY A 44 -17.56 -3.74 26.91
CA GLY A 44 -18.74 -2.91 26.63
C GLY A 44 -19.09 -2.76 25.13
N CYS A 45 -18.35 -3.38 24.23
CA CYS A 45 -18.68 -3.43 22.81
C CYS A 45 -19.38 -4.75 22.49
N ASP A 46 -20.72 -4.74 22.43
CA ASP A 46 -21.53 -5.91 22.07
C ASP A 46 -22.17 -5.81 20.69
N ASP A 47 -21.76 -4.80 19.91
CA ASP A 47 -22.23 -4.63 18.53
C ASP A 47 -21.90 -5.85 17.66
N PRO A 48 -22.91 -6.50 17.07
CA PRO A 48 -22.65 -7.65 16.20
C PRO A 48 -21.92 -7.22 14.94
N LEU A 49 -21.02 -8.08 14.48
CA LEU A 49 -20.46 -7.96 13.15
C LEU A 49 -21.54 -8.27 12.10
N ARG A 50 -21.52 -7.61 10.95
CA ARG A 50 -22.52 -7.72 9.88
C ARG A 50 -21.85 -7.81 8.52
N LEU A 51 -22.58 -8.30 7.51
CA LEU A 51 -22.07 -8.34 6.12
C LEU A 51 -21.73 -6.95 5.56
N ASP A 52 -22.44 -5.93 6.01
CA ASP A 52 -22.24 -4.53 5.63
C ASP A 52 -21.31 -3.76 6.59
N SER A 53 -20.62 -4.44 7.49
CA SER A 53 -19.62 -3.81 8.36
C SER A 53 -18.43 -3.30 7.55
N VAL A 54 -17.97 -2.10 7.88
CA VAL A 54 -16.83 -1.46 7.21
C VAL A 54 -15.53 -1.92 7.86
N PHE A 55 -14.55 -2.26 7.02
CA PHE A 55 -13.22 -2.71 7.44
C PHE A 55 -12.13 -1.80 6.88
N THR A 56 -11.13 -1.49 7.69
CA THR A 56 -9.89 -0.92 7.21
C THR A 56 -9.03 -2.04 6.62
N ILE A 57 -8.91 -2.07 5.31
CA ILE A 57 -8.22 -3.15 4.59
C ILE A 57 -6.70 -2.94 4.44
N ALA A 58 -6.18 -1.80 4.89
CA ALA A 58 -4.75 -1.47 4.89
C ALA A 58 -4.08 -1.85 3.55
N SER A 59 -3.02 -2.66 3.60
CA SER A 59 -2.22 -3.03 2.42
C SER A 59 -2.94 -3.89 1.38
N MET A 60 -4.10 -4.44 1.67
CA MET A 60 -4.93 -5.08 0.64
C MET A 60 -5.39 -4.09 -0.44
N THR A 61 -5.45 -2.79 -0.13
CA THR A 61 -5.68 -1.71 -1.11
C THR A 61 -4.68 -1.72 -2.26
N LYS A 62 -3.46 -2.22 -2.03
CA LYS A 62 -2.43 -2.30 -3.07
C LYS A 62 -2.84 -3.14 -4.27
N LEU A 63 -3.64 -4.19 -4.06
CA LEU A 63 -4.19 -4.99 -5.16
C LEU A 63 -5.04 -4.11 -6.09
N LEU A 64 -5.95 -3.33 -5.51
CA LEU A 64 -6.86 -2.45 -6.27
C LEU A 64 -6.08 -1.37 -7.04
N THR A 65 -5.10 -0.73 -6.38
CA THR A 65 -4.22 0.25 -7.03
C THR A 65 -3.42 -0.36 -8.19
N SER A 66 -2.94 -1.60 -7.99
CA SER A 66 -2.21 -2.31 -9.05
C SER A 66 -3.10 -2.65 -10.23
N ILE A 67 -4.33 -3.13 -9.99
CA ILE A 67 -5.33 -3.40 -11.04
C ILE A 67 -5.64 -2.11 -11.81
N ALA A 68 -5.92 -1.02 -11.12
CA ALA A 68 -6.23 0.27 -11.73
C ALA A 68 -5.12 0.73 -12.70
N LEU A 69 -3.85 0.62 -12.29
CA LEU A 69 -2.76 0.96 -13.18
C LEU A 69 -2.59 -0.03 -14.34
N LEU A 70 -2.76 -1.33 -14.09
CA LEU A 70 -2.64 -2.34 -15.14
C LEU A 70 -3.72 -2.17 -16.21
N GLN A 71 -4.91 -1.65 -15.87
CA GLN A 71 -5.92 -1.24 -16.85
C GLN A 71 -5.40 -0.13 -17.77
N LEU A 72 -4.71 0.90 -17.21
CA LEU A 72 -4.09 1.95 -18.04
C LEU A 72 -3.00 1.40 -18.95
N HIS A 73 -2.22 0.45 -18.45
CA HIS A 73 -1.22 -0.24 -19.27
C HIS A 73 -1.86 -1.07 -20.39
N GLU A 74 -2.91 -1.82 -20.09
CA GLU A 74 -3.65 -2.64 -21.07
C GLU A 74 -4.27 -1.75 -22.17
N HIS A 75 -4.76 -0.56 -21.81
CA HIS A 75 -5.26 0.43 -22.75
C HIS A 75 -4.16 1.21 -23.50
N GLY A 76 -2.88 0.90 -23.27
CA GLY A 76 -1.76 1.54 -23.94
C GLY A 76 -1.43 2.97 -23.45
N THR A 77 -2.03 3.41 -22.33
CA THR A 77 -1.80 4.77 -21.80
C THR A 77 -0.39 4.92 -21.23
N VAL A 78 0.18 3.86 -20.65
CA VAL A 78 1.50 3.87 -20.03
C VAL A 78 2.20 2.52 -20.15
N GLY A 79 3.53 2.54 -20.37
CA GLY A 79 4.37 1.36 -20.40
C GLY A 79 4.87 0.97 -18.99
N LEU A 80 4.94 -0.34 -18.68
CA LEU A 80 5.46 -0.80 -17.40
C LEU A 80 6.94 -0.45 -17.19
N ASP A 81 7.72 -0.39 -18.25
CA ASP A 81 9.15 -0.09 -18.23
C ASP A 81 9.48 1.36 -18.59
N GLN A 82 8.47 2.19 -18.77
CA GLN A 82 8.61 3.62 -18.96
C GLN A 82 9.13 4.28 -17.67
N ASP A 83 10.06 5.24 -17.81
CA ASP A 83 10.50 6.08 -16.69
C ASP A 83 9.35 6.98 -16.21
N VAL A 84 9.02 6.87 -14.94
CA VAL A 84 7.99 7.66 -14.27
C VAL A 84 8.56 8.51 -13.14
N SER A 85 9.87 8.68 -13.12
CA SER A 85 10.57 9.42 -12.05
C SER A 85 10.06 10.83 -11.86
N GLU A 86 9.65 11.50 -12.94
CA GLU A 86 9.10 12.88 -12.90
C GLU A 86 7.78 12.99 -12.13
N TYR A 87 7.01 11.90 -12.05
CA TYR A 87 5.70 11.90 -11.38
C TYR A 87 5.78 11.50 -9.92
N VAL A 88 6.85 10.85 -9.48
CA VAL A 88 6.81 10.08 -8.23
C VAL A 88 7.81 10.49 -7.17
N LEU A 89 8.99 10.97 -7.53
CA LEU A 89 10.01 11.29 -6.56
C LEU A 89 10.74 12.58 -6.95
N THR A 90 10.55 13.62 -6.17
CA THR A 90 11.24 14.92 -6.35
C THR A 90 12.71 14.86 -5.96
N LYS A 91 13.07 13.96 -5.02
CA LYS A 91 14.45 13.74 -4.56
C LYS A 91 15.10 12.60 -5.31
N GLN A 92 16.21 12.89 -5.96
CA GLN A 92 16.96 11.92 -6.77
C GLN A 92 18.20 11.41 -6.03
N SER A 93 18.10 11.18 -4.72
CA SER A 93 19.21 10.76 -3.87
C SER A 93 18.98 9.39 -3.23
N ILE A 94 20.09 8.70 -3.02
CA ILE A 94 20.16 7.41 -2.34
C ILE A 94 20.92 7.59 -1.04
N LEU A 95 20.33 7.17 0.07
CA LEU A 95 20.96 7.17 1.38
C LEU A 95 21.79 5.89 1.53
N THR A 96 23.10 6.01 1.39
CA THR A 96 24.03 4.87 1.51
C THR A 96 24.43 4.60 2.95
N GLY A 97 24.43 5.62 3.81
CA GLY A 97 24.77 5.49 5.23
C GLY A 97 24.93 6.84 5.91
N PHE A 98 25.71 6.86 6.98
CA PHE A 98 26.03 8.05 7.76
C PHE A 98 27.52 8.09 8.05
N SER A 99 28.08 9.29 8.08
CA SER A 99 29.44 9.55 8.54
C SER A 99 29.56 9.39 10.08
N LYS A 100 30.79 9.46 10.58
CA LYS A 100 31.05 9.30 12.04
C LYS A 100 30.36 10.35 12.92
N ASP A 101 30.10 11.52 12.37
CA ASP A 101 29.40 12.62 13.04
C ASP A 101 27.87 12.57 12.86
N GLY A 102 27.36 11.51 12.22
CA GLY A 102 25.91 11.30 12.00
C GLY A 102 25.35 12.00 10.76
N THR A 103 26.17 12.64 9.93
CA THR A 103 25.72 13.30 8.70
C THR A 103 25.33 12.25 7.65
N PRO A 104 24.15 12.35 7.00
CA PRO A 104 23.74 11.43 5.94
C PRO A 104 24.69 11.45 4.74
N ILE A 105 25.04 10.27 4.22
CA ILE A 105 25.81 10.12 2.99
C ILE A 105 24.82 9.83 1.86
N LEU A 106 24.60 10.85 1.02
CA LEU A 106 23.70 10.78 -0.11
C LEU A 106 24.48 10.71 -1.42
N VAL A 107 24.09 9.79 -2.30
CA VAL A 107 24.61 9.69 -3.65
C VAL A 107 23.49 9.89 -4.67
N LYS A 108 23.83 10.29 -5.88
CA LYS A 108 22.86 10.53 -6.96
C LYS A 108 22.23 9.20 -7.41
N ARG A 109 20.92 9.23 -7.67
CA ARG A 109 20.25 8.18 -8.42
C ARG A 109 20.69 8.24 -9.89
N GLU A 110 21.04 7.09 -10.46
CA GLU A 110 21.48 6.96 -11.86
C GLU A 110 20.49 6.16 -12.71
N LYS A 111 19.69 5.29 -12.08
CA LYS A 111 18.73 4.43 -12.77
C LYS A 111 17.32 5.01 -12.73
N ASP A 112 16.59 4.74 -13.79
CA ASP A 112 15.17 5.14 -13.90
C ASP A 112 14.30 4.44 -12.87
N ILE A 113 13.19 5.11 -12.50
CA ILE A 113 12.13 4.50 -11.70
C ILE A 113 11.00 4.16 -12.67
N THR A 114 10.72 2.87 -12.82
CA THR A 114 9.65 2.39 -13.71
C THR A 114 8.45 1.90 -12.91
N LEU A 115 7.29 1.81 -13.55
CA LEU A 115 6.09 1.24 -12.95
C LEU A 115 6.31 -0.20 -12.50
N ARG A 116 7.05 -0.99 -13.28
CA ARG A 116 7.42 -2.36 -12.91
C ARG A 116 8.17 -2.38 -11.58
N LEU A 117 9.17 -1.52 -11.42
CA LEU A 117 9.96 -1.46 -10.19
C LEU A 117 9.13 -0.99 -8.97
N LEU A 118 8.19 -0.07 -9.17
CA LEU A 118 7.26 0.37 -8.13
C LEU A 118 6.31 -0.75 -7.71
N LEU A 119 5.68 -1.43 -8.67
CA LEU A 119 4.73 -2.52 -8.42
C LEU A 119 5.39 -3.75 -7.76
N THR A 120 6.64 -4.03 -8.07
CA THR A 120 7.39 -5.19 -7.54
C THR A 120 8.18 -4.89 -6.26
N HIS A 121 8.06 -3.68 -5.70
CA HIS A 121 8.86 -3.23 -4.56
C HIS A 121 10.38 -3.23 -4.79
N SER A 122 10.82 -3.08 -6.04
CA SER A 122 12.23 -3.04 -6.42
C SER A 122 12.74 -1.62 -6.70
N SER A 123 11.88 -0.61 -6.56
CA SER A 123 12.24 0.80 -6.77
C SER A 123 13.07 1.42 -5.66
N SER A 124 13.23 0.72 -4.53
CA SER A 124 13.88 1.25 -3.32
C SER A 124 13.08 2.32 -2.52
N ALA A 125 11.83 2.60 -2.90
CA ALA A 125 10.93 3.49 -2.17
C ALA A 125 10.39 2.81 -0.90
N SER A 126 11.16 2.82 0.19
CA SER A 126 10.79 2.20 1.46
C SER A 126 9.91 3.10 2.34
N TYR A 127 9.34 2.55 3.38
CA TYR A 127 8.72 3.31 4.47
C TYR A 127 9.77 3.68 5.52
N SER A 128 9.73 4.94 6.00
CA SER A 128 10.68 5.40 7.02
C SER A 128 10.60 4.60 8.32
N PHE A 129 9.40 4.17 8.72
CA PHE A 129 9.21 3.39 9.94
C PHE A 129 9.67 1.92 9.84
N MET A 130 9.97 1.42 8.64
CA MET A 130 10.43 0.05 8.42
C MET A 130 11.94 -0.08 8.21
N ASP A 131 12.63 1.02 7.91
CA ASP A 131 14.06 1.01 7.65
C ASP A 131 14.84 1.88 8.65
N PRO A 132 15.82 1.32 9.38
CA PRO A 132 16.59 2.05 10.40
C PRO A 132 17.36 3.26 9.84
N LYS A 133 17.87 3.20 8.60
CA LYS A 133 18.57 4.33 7.98
C LYS A 133 17.60 5.48 7.72
N LEU A 134 16.37 5.19 7.25
CA LEU A 134 15.36 6.21 7.04
C LEU A 134 14.85 6.80 8.37
N GLN A 135 14.76 6.00 9.43
CA GLN A 135 14.46 6.51 10.77
C GLN A 135 15.53 7.49 11.26
N GLN A 136 16.80 7.12 11.11
CA GLN A 136 17.91 8.00 11.45
C GLN A 136 17.94 9.26 10.58
N TYR A 137 17.63 9.14 9.29
CA TYR A 137 17.52 10.28 8.38
C TYR A 137 16.38 11.22 8.78
N ALA A 138 15.23 10.68 9.19
CA ALA A 138 14.11 11.46 9.69
C ALA A 138 14.49 12.26 10.94
N GLN A 139 15.20 11.62 11.88
CA GLN A 139 15.71 12.28 13.08
C GLN A 139 16.71 13.41 12.75
N TYR A 140 17.64 13.14 11.83
CA TYR A 140 18.63 14.14 11.40
C TYR A 140 17.99 15.35 10.73
N THR A 141 16.99 15.14 9.87
CA THR A 141 16.34 16.23 9.14
C THR A 141 15.22 16.92 9.92
N GLY A 142 14.80 16.36 11.07
CA GLY A 142 13.64 16.83 11.81
C GLY A 142 12.32 16.66 11.06
N LYS A 143 12.29 15.83 9.99
CA LYS A 143 11.07 15.60 9.20
C LYS A 143 10.04 14.88 10.05
N SER A 144 8.90 15.53 10.26
CA SER A 144 7.74 14.98 10.96
C SER A 144 6.53 14.93 10.03
N VAL A 145 5.68 13.92 10.22
CA VAL A 145 4.42 13.75 9.50
C VAL A 145 3.29 14.21 10.41
N THR A 146 2.41 15.04 9.88
CA THR A 146 1.22 15.55 10.56
C THR A 146 -0.04 15.08 9.85
N GLU A 147 -1.21 15.28 10.44
CA GLU A 147 -2.50 14.94 9.82
C GLU A 147 -2.75 15.68 8.48
N SER A 148 -2.14 16.85 8.29
CA SER A 148 -2.21 17.64 7.05
C SER A 148 -1.15 17.29 6.01
N SER A 149 -0.30 16.30 6.28
CA SER A 149 0.79 15.92 5.37
C SER A 149 0.25 15.26 4.10
N THR A 150 0.77 15.69 2.96
CA THR A 150 0.47 15.07 1.66
C THR A 150 1.21 13.74 1.48
N ILE A 151 0.89 12.99 0.43
CA ILE A 151 1.64 11.78 0.04
C ILE A 151 3.13 12.11 -0.16
N ASP A 152 3.45 13.24 -0.78
CA ASP A 152 4.83 13.70 -0.98
C ASP A 152 5.53 13.95 0.37
N ASP A 153 4.84 14.57 1.34
CA ASP A 153 5.41 14.81 2.66
C ASP A 153 5.67 13.50 3.41
N ILE A 154 4.75 12.55 3.31
CA ILE A 154 4.82 11.29 4.05
C ILE A 154 5.86 10.33 3.47
N PHE A 155 5.95 10.24 2.14
CA PHE A 155 6.66 9.17 1.46
C PHE A 155 7.87 9.61 0.61
N ASP A 156 8.12 10.91 0.42
CA ASP A 156 9.31 11.38 -0.29
C ASP A 156 10.55 11.31 0.61
N TRP A 157 11.10 10.11 0.71
CA TRP A 157 12.36 9.78 1.39
C TRP A 157 13.47 9.50 0.38
N PRO A 158 14.77 9.63 0.75
CA PRO A 158 15.84 9.10 -0.07
C PRO A 158 15.63 7.61 -0.34
N LEU A 159 16.05 7.15 -1.51
CA LEU A 159 16.11 5.74 -1.82
C LEU A 159 17.20 5.05 -0.99
N LEU A 160 17.17 3.74 -0.86
CA LEU A 160 18.14 2.94 -0.09
C LEU A 160 19.22 2.28 -0.97
N TYR A 161 18.91 2.13 -2.25
CA TYR A 161 19.79 1.55 -3.29
C TYR A 161 19.33 2.00 -4.67
N GLN A 162 20.12 1.76 -5.72
CA GLN A 162 19.71 2.07 -7.09
C GLN A 162 18.47 1.26 -7.48
N PRO A 163 17.47 1.86 -8.15
CA PRO A 163 16.29 1.14 -8.62
C PRO A 163 16.66 -0.15 -9.38
N GLY A 164 16.02 -1.25 -9.02
CA GLY A 164 16.26 -2.58 -9.59
C GLY A 164 17.41 -3.38 -8.95
N GLU A 165 18.18 -2.83 -8.02
CA GLU A 165 19.31 -3.54 -7.39
C GLU A 165 18.93 -4.28 -6.09
N GLY A 166 17.69 -4.19 -5.66
CA GLY A 166 17.23 -4.86 -4.46
C GLY A 166 15.72 -4.91 -4.36
N TRP A 167 15.27 -5.38 -3.22
CA TRP A 167 13.86 -5.46 -2.88
C TRP A 167 13.62 -4.89 -1.48
N THR A 168 12.63 -4.00 -1.36
CA THR A 168 12.16 -3.52 -0.06
C THR A 168 10.68 -3.20 -0.14
N TYR A 169 9.91 -3.77 0.77
CA TYR A 169 8.51 -3.41 0.90
C TYR A 169 8.36 -1.94 1.31
N GLY A 170 7.52 -1.19 0.63
CA GLY A 170 7.39 0.23 0.93
C GLY A 170 6.34 0.96 0.12
N ALA A 171 6.57 2.25 -0.10
CA ALA A 171 5.65 3.19 -0.71
C ALA A 171 5.54 3.06 -2.25
N GLY A 172 6.18 2.07 -2.89
CA GLY A 172 6.15 1.92 -4.35
C GLY A 172 4.74 2.00 -4.93
N ILE A 173 3.80 1.20 -4.40
CA ILE A 173 2.42 1.18 -4.91
C ILE A 173 1.63 2.43 -4.51
N THR A 174 2.01 3.14 -3.46
CA THR A 174 1.45 4.47 -3.16
C THR A 174 1.81 5.46 -4.27
N TRP A 175 3.07 5.43 -4.74
CA TRP A 175 3.51 6.24 -5.87
C TRP A 175 2.85 5.83 -7.19
N VAL A 176 2.54 4.54 -7.39
CA VAL A 176 1.74 4.07 -8.53
C VAL A 176 0.38 4.75 -8.57
N GLY A 177 -0.30 4.88 -7.42
CA GLY A 177 -1.56 5.64 -7.34
C GLY A 177 -1.39 7.09 -7.78
N LYS A 178 -0.30 7.75 -7.36
CA LYS A 178 0.00 9.12 -7.77
C LYS A 178 0.29 9.26 -9.27
N VAL A 179 0.98 8.28 -9.86
CA VAL A 179 1.16 8.25 -11.33
C VAL A 179 -0.18 8.16 -12.03
N LEU A 180 -1.08 7.27 -11.56
CA LEU A 180 -2.42 7.13 -12.11
C LEU A 180 -3.17 8.47 -12.07
N GLU A 181 -3.18 9.16 -10.93
CA GLU A 181 -3.83 10.46 -10.77
C GLU A 181 -3.28 11.50 -11.75
N LYS A 182 -1.95 11.51 -11.96
CA LYS A 182 -1.31 12.42 -12.92
C LYS A 182 -1.65 12.11 -14.37
N LEU A 183 -1.72 10.84 -14.74
CA LEU A 183 -2.02 10.39 -16.10
C LEU A 183 -3.50 10.60 -16.46
N THR A 184 -4.40 10.43 -15.50
CA THR A 184 -5.84 10.45 -15.73
C THR A 184 -6.50 11.79 -15.43
N GLY A 185 -5.88 12.62 -14.58
CA GLY A 185 -6.48 13.83 -14.03
C GLY A 185 -7.59 13.56 -13.01
N LYS A 186 -7.82 12.31 -12.63
CA LYS A 186 -8.79 11.87 -11.63
C LYS A 186 -8.09 11.47 -10.34
N SER A 187 -8.77 11.57 -9.21
CA SER A 187 -8.31 10.93 -7.98
C SER A 187 -8.30 9.40 -8.14
N LEU A 188 -7.47 8.72 -7.34
CA LEU A 188 -7.44 7.27 -7.33
C LEU A 188 -8.81 6.67 -6.98
N GLU A 189 -9.54 7.30 -6.06
CA GLU A 189 -10.91 6.90 -5.68
C GLU A 189 -11.87 7.01 -6.87
N GLU A 190 -11.93 8.16 -7.55
CA GLU A 190 -12.79 8.36 -8.72
C GLU A 190 -12.51 7.32 -9.80
N TYR A 191 -11.22 7.06 -10.09
CA TYR A 191 -10.85 6.06 -11.07
C TYR A 191 -11.31 4.66 -10.67
N MET A 192 -11.09 4.25 -9.40
CA MET A 192 -11.52 2.95 -8.90
C MET A 192 -13.04 2.79 -8.90
N GLN A 193 -13.78 3.84 -8.54
CA GLN A 193 -15.24 3.81 -8.58
C GLN A 193 -15.75 3.53 -10.00
N GLU A 194 -15.20 4.24 -11.00
CA GLU A 194 -15.66 4.12 -12.39
C GLU A 194 -15.23 2.81 -13.06
N ASN A 195 -14.05 2.28 -12.75
CA ASN A 195 -13.43 1.19 -13.52
C ASN A 195 -13.29 -0.14 -12.77
N ILE A 196 -13.55 -0.18 -11.46
CA ILE A 196 -13.43 -1.40 -10.64
C ILE A 196 -14.73 -1.68 -9.88
N PHE A 197 -15.30 -0.68 -9.19
CA PHE A 197 -16.43 -0.91 -8.30
C PHE A 197 -17.79 -0.77 -9.00
N ASN A 198 -17.90 0.08 -10.02
CA ASN A 198 -19.10 0.31 -10.80
C ASN A 198 -18.76 0.33 -12.31
N PRO A 199 -18.15 -0.75 -12.86
CA PRO A 199 -17.71 -0.80 -14.25
C PRO A 199 -18.87 -0.89 -15.25
#